data_2230436e8f50e81e177b5f910bf2804e
#
_entry.id   2230436e8f50e81e177b5f910bf2804e
#
_cell.length_a   1.000
_cell.length_b   1.000
_cell.length_c   1.000
_cell.angle_alpha   90.00
_cell.angle_beta   90.00
_cell.angle_gamma   90.00
#
_symmetry.space_group_name_H-M   'P 1'
#
loop_
_entity.id
_entity.type
_entity.pdbx_description
1 polymer ?
#
loop_
_entity_poly.entity_id
_entity_poly.type
_entity_poly.pdbx_seq_one_letter_code
_entity_poly.pdbx_strand_id
1 'polypeptide(L)'
;MLFGKRERAIRRILIVEDEPLVAFDNEHLLRECGYEVVATVDTLAEAVRVLGEEEVDLVLSDIQLNGDGDGMDVARAAGARQVPVLFVTANCPLEARGLGIGCLAKPYTDKVMKNALEAVDRKIQGKKVGRVPAGLSLYEEV
;
A
#
# COMPACT_ATOMS: atom_id res chain seq x y z
N MET A 1 -27.63 -6.99 2.30
CA MET A 1 -26.62 -6.39 2.86
C MET A 1 -25.23 -6.65 2.31
N LEU A 2 -24.41 -5.80 2.51
CA LEU A 2 -23.16 -5.78 1.84
C LEU A 2 -22.04 -6.19 2.75
N PHE A 3 -21.87 -7.42 2.91
CA PHE A 3 -21.04 -7.93 3.95
C PHE A 3 -19.57 -7.61 3.80
N GLY A 4 -18.98 -7.86 2.66
CA GLY A 4 -17.55 -7.70 2.49
C GLY A 4 -17.05 -6.28 2.64
N LYS A 5 -17.70 -5.34 1.96
CA LYS A 5 -17.23 -3.94 1.93
C LYS A 5 -17.32 -3.27 3.28
N ARG A 6 -18.36 -3.57 4.05
CA ARG A 6 -18.53 -2.92 5.33
C ARG A 6 -17.54 -3.37 6.37
N GLU A 7 -16.89 -4.48 6.12
CA GLU A 7 -15.94 -5.03 7.07
C GLU A 7 -14.51 -4.66 6.76
N ARG A 8 -14.29 -3.77 5.81
CA ARG A 8 -12.93 -3.34 5.46
C ARG A 8 -12.33 -2.50 6.57
N ALA A 9 -11.09 -2.81 6.93
CA ALA A 9 -10.27 -1.97 7.78
C ALA A 9 -9.64 -0.85 6.95
N ILE A 10 -9.32 -1.15 5.69
CA ILE A 10 -8.71 -0.17 4.80
C ILE A 10 -9.79 0.60 4.07
N ARG A 11 -9.83 1.91 4.28
CA ARG A 11 -10.76 2.79 3.57
C ARG A 11 -10.03 3.93 2.88
N ARG A 12 -9.00 4.46 3.52
CA ARG A 12 -8.27 5.64 3.06
C ARG A 12 -6.83 5.24 2.74
N ILE A 13 -6.45 5.44 1.48
CA ILE A 13 -5.14 5.00 0.97
C ILE A 13 -4.32 6.20 0.47
N LEU A 14 -3.06 6.25 0.88
CA LEU A 14 -2.08 7.17 0.33
C LEU A 14 -1.25 6.43 -0.70
N ILE A 15 -1.17 6.96 -1.92
CA ILE A 15 -0.34 6.40 -2.99
C ILE A 15 0.95 7.20 -3.07
N VAL A 16 2.09 6.50 -3.03
CA VAL A 16 3.41 7.10 -3.22
C VAL A 16 4.07 6.42 -4.40
N GLU A 17 4.09 7.11 -5.55
CA GLU A 17 4.53 6.53 -6.81
C GLU A 17 5.07 7.64 -7.70
N ASP A 18 6.29 7.46 -8.24
CA ASP A 18 6.92 8.48 -9.06
C ASP A 18 6.67 8.32 -10.56
N GLU A 19 6.08 7.21 -11.00
CA GLU A 19 5.72 7.02 -12.39
C GLU A 19 4.30 7.52 -12.61
N PRO A 20 4.09 8.62 -13.36
CA PRO A 20 2.75 9.23 -13.45
C PRO A 20 1.66 8.31 -13.97
N LEU A 21 1.97 7.47 -14.96
CA LEU A 21 0.97 6.58 -15.52
C LEU A 21 0.56 5.50 -14.53
N VAL A 22 1.53 4.95 -13.80
CA VAL A 22 1.24 3.94 -12.78
C VAL A 22 0.43 4.56 -11.64
N ALA A 23 0.81 5.76 -11.22
CA ALA A 23 0.10 6.48 -10.17
C ALA A 23 -1.35 6.75 -10.58
N PHE A 24 -1.56 7.20 -11.81
CA PHE A 24 -2.90 7.48 -12.34
C PHE A 24 -3.76 6.21 -12.38
N ASP A 25 -3.19 5.12 -12.91
CA ASP A 25 -3.92 3.86 -13.03
C ASP A 25 -4.30 3.31 -11.66
N ASN A 26 -3.39 3.37 -10.70
CA ASN A 26 -3.67 2.90 -9.35
C ASN A 26 -4.75 3.74 -8.67
N GLU A 27 -4.67 5.05 -8.81
CA GLU A 27 -5.67 5.94 -8.24
C GLU A 27 -7.06 5.63 -8.79
N HIS A 28 -7.16 5.45 -10.11
CA HIS A 28 -8.40 5.13 -10.76
C HIS A 28 -8.96 3.77 -10.29
N LEU A 29 -8.10 2.76 -10.27
CA LEU A 29 -8.51 1.42 -9.84
C LEU A 29 -8.99 1.41 -8.39
N LEU A 30 -8.25 2.06 -7.50
CA LEU A 30 -8.64 2.08 -6.09
C LEU A 30 -9.99 2.75 -5.87
N ARG A 31 -10.23 3.85 -6.57
CA ARG A 31 -11.53 4.52 -6.49
C ARG A 31 -12.65 3.65 -7.02
N GLU A 32 -12.41 2.93 -8.10
CA GLU A 32 -13.41 2.00 -8.63
C GLU A 32 -13.74 0.88 -7.65
N CYS A 33 -12.76 0.48 -6.86
CA CYS A 33 -12.95 -0.56 -5.86
C CYS A 33 -13.58 -0.05 -4.55
N GLY A 34 -13.86 1.23 -4.49
CA GLY A 34 -14.54 1.82 -3.33
C GLY A 34 -13.62 2.38 -2.26
N TYR A 35 -12.30 2.44 -2.52
CA TYR A 35 -11.37 3.07 -1.59
C TYR A 35 -11.34 4.58 -1.80
N GLU A 36 -11.05 5.32 -0.74
CA GLU A 36 -10.77 6.74 -0.86
C GLU A 36 -9.26 6.92 -1.02
N VAL A 37 -8.83 7.63 -2.06
CA VAL A 37 -7.43 7.96 -2.25
C VAL A 37 -7.23 9.35 -1.67
N VAL A 38 -6.54 9.43 -0.54
CA VAL A 38 -6.37 10.71 0.18
C VAL A 38 -5.39 11.62 -0.55
N ALA A 39 -4.40 11.06 -1.21
CA ALA A 39 -3.46 11.81 -2.03
C ALA A 39 -2.64 10.84 -2.86
N THR A 40 -2.07 11.34 -3.95
CA THR A 40 -1.09 10.63 -4.76
C THR A 40 0.13 11.52 -4.85
N VAL A 41 1.23 11.07 -4.29
CA VAL A 41 2.46 11.87 -4.19
C VAL A 41 3.64 11.10 -4.76
N ASP A 42 4.76 11.76 -5.01
CA ASP A 42 5.91 11.12 -5.64
C ASP A 42 7.21 11.24 -4.85
N THR A 43 7.17 11.82 -3.66
CA THR A 43 8.36 11.99 -2.82
C THR A 43 8.09 11.61 -1.38
N LEU A 44 9.17 11.28 -0.67
CA LEU A 44 9.10 11.04 0.77
C LEU A 44 8.56 12.27 1.52
N ALA A 45 9.05 13.46 1.17
CA ALA A 45 8.65 14.68 1.85
C ALA A 45 7.14 14.91 1.78
N GLU A 46 6.55 14.70 0.60
CA GLU A 46 5.11 14.84 0.42
C GLU A 46 4.35 13.76 1.18
N ALA A 47 4.85 12.53 1.17
CA ALA A 47 4.22 11.44 1.91
C ALA A 47 4.18 11.74 3.40
N VAL A 48 5.29 12.24 3.95
CA VAL A 48 5.37 12.59 5.37
C VAL A 48 4.36 13.70 5.71
N ARG A 49 4.26 14.69 4.82
CA ARG A 49 3.31 15.79 5.03
C ARG A 49 1.87 15.25 5.09
N VAL A 50 1.49 14.41 4.13
CA VAL A 50 0.13 13.85 4.10
C VAL A 50 -0.14 12.99 5.32
N LEU A 51 0.83 12.17 5.72
CA LEU A 51 0.69 11.33 6.91
C LEU A 51 0.47 12.17 8.18
N GLY A 52 1.02 13.37 8.21
CA GLY A 52 0.83 14.28 9.35
C GLY A 52 -0.49 15.03 9.33
N GLU A 53 -1.14 15.12 8.18
CA GLU A 53 -2.35 15.96 8.02
C GLU A 53 -3.63 15.13 7.84
N GLU A 54 -3.54 13.92 7.31
CA GLU A 54 -4.69 13.12 6.94
C GLU A 54 -4.71 11.79 7.67
N GLU A 55 -5.90 11.25 7.86
CA GLU A 55 -6.02 9.88 8.34
C GLU A 55 -5.76 8.95 7.16
N VAL A 56 -4.84 8.01 7.35
CA VAL A 56 -4.44 7.04 6.33
C VAL A 56 -4.51 5.65 6.93
N ASP A 57 -5.19 4.73 6.24
CA ASP A 57 -5.31 3.35 6.71
C ASP A 57 -4.24 2.45 6.11
N LEU A 58 -3.76 2.81 4.91
CA LEU A 58 -2.72 2.04 4.22
C LEU A 58 -1.95 2.98 3.30
N VAL A 59 -0.65 2.81 3.27
CA VAL A 59 0.19 3.45 2.25
C VAL A 59 0.54 2.41 1.20
N LEU A 60 0.37 2.77 -0.06
CA LEU A 60 0.76 1.95 -1.21
C LEU A 60 1.96 2.65 -1.82
N SER A 61 3.17 2.11 -1.65
CA SER A 61 4.39 2.83 -2.00
C SER A 61 5.34 2.05 -2.88
N ASP A 62 5.85 2.68 -3.93
CA ASP A 62 7.03 2.17 -4.59
C ASP A 62 8.24 2.32 -3.66
N ILE A 63 9.29 1.59 -3.94
CA ILE A 63 10.56 1.70 -3.20
C ILE A 63 11.37 2.87 -3.74
N GLN A 64 11.50 2.99 -5.07
CA GLN A 64 12.27 4.06 -5.67
C GLN A 64 11.37 5.27 -5.91
N LEU A 65 11.77 6.41 -5.39
CA LEU A 65 10.99 7.64 -5.46
C LEU A 65 11.85 8.80 -5.95
N ASN A 66 11.21 9.87 -6.38
CA ASN A 66 11.90 11.11 -6.71
C ASN A 66 12.40 11.80 -5.45
N GLY A 67 13.44 12.61 -5.58
CA GLY A 67 13.97 13.39 -4.47
C GLY A 67 14.76 12.54 -3.49
N ASP A 68 14.94 13.04 -2.29
CA ASP A 68 15.67 12.34 -1.24
C ASP A 68 14.77 11.35 -0.54
N GLY A 69 15.31 10.18 -0.22
CA GLY A 69 14.59 9.15 0.48
C GLY A 69 13.90 8.19 -0.48
N ASP A 70 13.45 7.07 0.04
CA ASP A 70 12.80 6.02 -0.75
C ASP A 70 11.57 5.46 -0.03
N GLY A 71 10.98 4.41 -0.62
CA GLY A 71 9.78 3.78 -0.05
C GLY A 71 10.02 3.16 1.32
N MET A 72 11.24 2.74 1.62
CA MET A 72 11.54 2.22 2.94
C MET A 72 11.51 3.34 3.98
N ASP A 73 11.96 4.53 3.61
CA ASP A 73 11.83 5.70 4.48
C ASP A 73 10.36 6.08 4.70
N VAL A 74 9.54 5.94 3.63
CA VAL A 74 8.09 6.13 3.76
C VAL A 74 7.53 5.15 4.77
N ALA A 75 7.95 3.88 4.71
CA ALA A 75 7.46 2.87 5.63
C ALA A 75 7.86 3.18 7.07
N ARG A 76 9.07 3.72 7.29
CA ARG A 76 9.49 4.12 8.63
C ARG A 76 8.62 5.25 9.17
N ALA A 77 8.35 6.25 8.34
CA ALA A 77 7.50 7.38 8.72
C ALA A 77 6.06 6.93 9.00
N ALA A 78 5.52 6.06 8.15
CA ALA A 78 4.17 5.53 8.32
C ALA A 78 4.09 4.66 9.58
N GLY A 79 5.12 3.82 9.79
CA GLY A 79 5.18 2.96 10.97
C GLY A 79 5.19 3.72 12.28
N ALA A 80 5.82 4.90 12.30
CA ALA A 80 5.82 5.75 13.49
C ALA A 80 4.40 6.23 13.83
N ARG A 81 3.49 6.18 12.88
CA ARG A 81 2.08 6.52 13.06
C ARG A 81 1.17 5.30 13.04
N GLN A 82 1.77 4.11 13.06
CA GLN A 82 1.05 2.83 13.06
C GLN A 82 0.22 2.63 11.79
N VAL A 83 0.69 3.18 10.68
CA VAL A 83 0.06 2.99 9.38
C VAL A 83 0.83 1.93 8.60
N PRO A 84 0.18 0.84 8.16
CA PRO A 84 0.87 -0.18 7.39
C PRO A 84 1.19 0.29 5.98
N VAL A 85 2.27 -0.26 5.42
CA VAL A 85 2.70 0.04 4.05
C VAL A 85 2.77 -1.24 3.25
N LEU A 86 2.10 -1.24 2.10
CA LEU A 86 2.28 -2.28 1.09
C LEU A 86 3.21 -1.71 0.03
N PHE A 87 4.38 -2.33 -0.12
CA PHE A 87 5.30 -1.93 -1.17
C PHE A 87 4.83 -2.46 -2.51
N VAL A 88 5.04 -1.68 -3.56
CA VAL A 88 4.71 -2.05 -4.92
C VAL A 88 5.93 -1.72 -5.77
N THR A 89 6.69 -2.74 -6.19
CA THR A 89 7.97 -2.52 -6.84
C THR A 89 8.31 -3.68 -7.77
N ALA A 90 9.23 -3.43 -8.71
CA ALA A 90 9.69 -4.48 -9.61
C ALA A 90 10.44 -5.58 -8.86
N ASN A 91 11.19 -5.21 -7.82
CA ASN A 91 11.96 -6.15 -7.02
C ASN A 91 11.77 -5.85 -5.55
N CYS A 92 11.25 -6.84 -4.81
CA CYS A 92 11.02 -6.68 -3.38
C CYS A 92 12.32 -6.97 -2.63
N PRO A 93 12.95 -5.96 -2.02
CA PRO A 93 14.22 -6.19 -1.32
C PRO A 93 13.98 -6.89 0.01
N LEU A 94 14.98 -7.64 0.45
CA LEU A 94 14.90 -8.34 1.74
C LEU A 94 14.75 -7.36 2.90
N GLU A 95 15.38 -6.20 2.81
CA GLU A 95 15.34 -5.19 3.85
C GLU A 95 13.93 -4.68 4.12
N ALA A 96 13.05 -4.77 3.12
CA ALA A 96 11.68 -4.31 3.25
C ALA A 96 10.85 -5.16 4.22
N ARG A 97 11.28 -6.40 4.49
CA ARG A 97 10.51 -7.32 5.32
C ARG A 97 10.27 -6.85 6.75
N GLY A 98 11.15 -6.02 7.25
CA GLY A 98 10.98 -5.50 8.60
C GLY A 98 10.22 -4.18 8.66
N LEU A 99 9.81 -3.64 7.51
CA LEU A 99 9.27 -2.29 7.44
C LEU A 99 7.83 -2.21 6.96
N GLY A 100 7.43 -3.11 6.07
CA GLY A 100 6.08 -3.07 5.50
C GLY A 100 5.25 -4.26 5.89
N ILE A 101 3.99 -4.25 5.48
CA ILE A 101 3.10 -5.38 5.71
C ILE A 101 3.27 -6.43 4.61
N GLY A 102 3.79 -6.02 3.48
CA GLY A 102 4.03 -6.91 2.36
C GLY A 102 4.57 -6.18 1.16
N CYS A 103 4.73 -6.93 0.06
CA CYS A 103 5.24 -6.38 -1.20
C CYS A 103 4.53 -7.04 -2.37
N LEU A 104 4.04 -6.21 -3.29
CA LEU A 104 3.44 -6.67 -4.53
C LEU A 104 4.39 -6.38 -5.68
N ALA A 105 4.77 -7.43 -6.42
CA ALA A 105 5.73 -7.29 -7.51
C ALA A 105 5.07 -6.70 -8.77
N LYS A 106 5.74 -5.73 -9.39
CA LYS A 106 5.35 -5.21 -10.71
C LYS A 106 5.94 -6.13 -11.79
N PRO A 107 5.28 -6.30 -12.92
CA PRO A 107 3.95 -5.78 -13.24
C PRO A 107 2.84 -6.66 -12.64
N TYR A 108 1.68 -6.07 -12.43
CA TYR A 108 0.52 -6.78 -11.91
C TYR A 108 -0.71 -6.34 -12.68
N THR A 109 -1.77 -7.16 -12.63
CA THR A 109 -3.06 -6.81 -13.25
C THR A 109 -3.94 -6.12 -12.22
N ASP A 110 -5.02 -5.50 -12.69
CA ASP A 110 -6.00 -4.88 -11.79
C ASP A 110 -6.57 -5.90 -10.82
N LYS A 111 -6.85 -7.10 -11.31
CA LYS A 111 -7.39 -8.18 -10.47
C LYS A 111 -6.42 -8.56 -9.36
N VAL A 112 -5.13 -8.64 -9.69
CA VAL A 112 -4.10 -8.98 -8.70
C VAL A 112 -4.01 -7.88 -7.64
N MET A 113 -4.00 -6.61 -8.04
CA MET A 113 -3.98 -5.51 -7.08
C MET A 113 -5.20 -5.56 -6.16
N LYS A 114 -6.38 -5.76 -6.73
CA LYS A 114 -7.61 -5.84 -5.95
C LYS A 114 -7.53 -6.98 -4.93
N ASN A 115 -7.10 -8.15 -5.37
CA ASN A 115 -6.98 -9.31 -4.48
C ASN A 115 -5.88 -9.12 -3.43
N ALA A 116 -4.80 -8.43 -3.79
CA ALA A 116 -3.73 -8.12 -2.85
C ALA A 116 -4.24 -7.21 -1.73
N LEU A 117 -5.02 -6.19 -2.07
CA LEU A 117 -5.58 -5.29 -1.06
C LEU A 117 -6.54 -6.01 -0.13
N GLU A 118 -7.33 -6.95 -0.65
CA GLU A 118 -8.22 -7.75 0.18
C GLU A 118 -7.44 -8.63 1.13
N ALA A 119 -6.34 -9.23 0.66
CA ALA A 119 -5.48 -10.05 1.51
C ALA A 119 -4.83 -9.23 2.62
N VAL A 120 -4.34 -8.04 2.26
CA VAL A 120 -3.73 -7.12 3.24
C VAL A 120 -4.77 -6.69 4.29
N ASP A 121 -5.98 -6.40 3.84
CA ASP A 121 -7.06 -6.01 4.75
C ASP A 121 -7.36 -7.11 5.77
N ARG A 122 -7.44 -8.37 5.31
CA ARG A 122 -7.66 -9.49 6.21
C ARG A 122 -6.52 -9.64 7.21
N LYS A 123 -5.28 -9.46 6.75
CA LYS A 123 -4.12 -9.52 7.63
C LYS A 123 -4.18 -8.43 8.71
N ILE A 124 -4.52 -7.22 8.32
CA ILE A 124 -4.66 -6.10 9.27
C ILE A 124 -5.72 -6.43 10.33
N GLN A 125 -6.79 -7.08 9.93
CA GLN A 125 -7.86 -7.45 10.86
C GLN A 125 -7.56 -8.70 11.69
N GLY A 126 -6.40 -9.30 11.51
CA GLY A 126 -6.05 -10.54 12.22
C GLY A 126 -6.83 -11.75 11.73
N LYS A 127 -7.44 -11.67 10.55
CA LYS A 127 -8.19 -12.76 9.97
C LYS A 127 -7.29 -13.67 9.16
N LYS A 128 -7.78 -14.88 8.89
CA LYS A 128 -7.08 -15.81 8.03
C LYS A 128 -7.03 -15.26 6.62
N VAL A 129 -5.85 -15.21 6.04
CA VAL A 129 -5.68 -14.63 4.71
C VAL A 129 -6.05 -15.61 3.60
N GLY A 130 -5.73 -16.89 3.78
CA GLY A 130 -5.95 -17.89 2.75
C GLY A 130 -4.94 -17.77 1.62
N ARG A 131 -5.39 -18.04 0.39
CA ARG A 131 -4.52 -17.98 -0.78
C ARG A 131 -4.28 -16.52 -1.16
N VAL A 132 -3.02 -16.17 -1.38
CA VAL A 132 -2.66 -14.83 -1.85
C VAL A 132 -2.41 -14.86 -3.35
N PRO A 133 -2.63 -13.74 -4.05
CA PRO A 133 -2.36 -13.70 -5.49
C PRO A 133 -0.88 -13.82 -5.79
N ALA A 134 -0.57 -14.29 -6.99
CA ALA A 134 0.81 -14.38 -7.44
C ALA A 134 1.45 -13.00 -7.41
N GLY A 135 2.69 -12.92 -6.98
CA GLY A 135 3.42 -11.67 -6.89
C GLY A 135 3.26 -10.94 -5.56
N LEU A 136 2.32 -11.35 -4.72
CA LEU A 136 2.17 -10.76 -3.39
C LEU A 136 2.91 -11.59 -2.35
N SER A 137 3.77 -10.94 -1.59
CA SER A 137 4.40 -11.52 -0.42
C SER A 137 3.92 -10.75 0.80
N LEU A 138 3.30 -11.45 1.74
CA LEU A 138 2.92 -10.85 3.01
C LEU A 138 4.02 -11.15 4.02
N TYR A 139 4.40 -10.13 4.79
CA TYR A 139 5.48 -10.28 5.75
C TYR A 139 4.93 -10.70 7.09
N GLU A 140 5.64 -11.58 7.77
CA GLU A 140 5.26 -11.99 9.10
C GLU A 140 5.81 -10.99 10.11
N GLU A 141 5.05 -10.76 11.16
CA GLU A 141 5.54 -9.96 12.27
C GLU A 141 6.55 -10.75 13.06
N VAL A 142 7.59 -10.08 13.47
CA VAL A 142 8.64 -10.69 14.28
C VAL A 142 8.31 -10.53 15.76
#